data_d3ead23c0b736f0ecf6b8314529670b5
#
_entry.id   d3ead23c0b736f0ecf6b8314529670b5
#
_cell.length_a   1.000
_cell.length_b   1.000
_cell.length_c   1.000
_cell.angle_alpha   90.00
_cell.angle_beta   90.00
_cell.angle_gamma   90.00
#
_symmetry.space_group_name_H-M   'P 1'
#
loop_
_entity.id
_entity.type
_entity.pdbx_description
1 polymer ?
#
loop_
_entity_poly.entity_id
_entity_poly.type
_entity_poly.pdbx_seq_one_letter_code
_entity_poly.pdbx_strand_id
1 'polypeptide(L)'
;MGMIVYNGRMSLPLDDRVLAHVQVVVVSKLRRRESFAITVPVDGSEVVSWIGPATPLEFVYSGNRRPLLNRAWLEQLAESASSNRGLVILPEPPMPPEPPGLAPPVGAVAVSA
;
A
#
# COMPACT_ATOMS: atom_id res chain seq x y z
N MET A 1 -2.43 -9.38 -11.54
CA MET A 1 -1.38 -8.56 -10.92
C MET A 1 -1.55 -7.13 -11.36
N GLY A 2 -1.51 -6.22 -10.40
CA GLY A 2 -1.63 -4.80 -10.71
C GLY A 2 -0.29 -4.12 -10.83
N MET A 3 -0.29 -2.80 -10.78
CA MET A 3 0.96 -2.04 -10.88
C MET A 3 0.79 -0.63 -10.32
N ILE A 4 1.90 -0.06 -9.87
CA ILE A 4 2.00 1.37 -9.65
C ILE A 4 2.66 1.94 -10.88
N VAL A 5 2.06 2.96 -11.49
CA VAL A 5 2.70 3.69 -12.57
C VAL A 5 3.34 4.93 -11.96
N TYR A 6 4.66 4.96 -12.00
CA TYR A 6 5.46 5.99 -11.36
C TYR A 6 5.83 7.06 -12.38
N ASN A 7 5.38 8.28 -12.11
CA ASN A 7 5.73 9.45 -12.91
C ASN A 7 5.38 9.27 -14.41
N GLY A 8 4.36 8.46 -14.70
CA GLY A 8 3.94 8.19 -16.07
C GLY A 8 4.93 7.42 -16.92
N ARG A 9 6.02 6.94 -16.35
CA ARG A 9 7.12 6.36 -17.10
C ARG A 9 7.47 4.93 -16.72
N MET A 10 7.33 4.55 -15.48
CA MET A 10 7.75 3.25 -15.00
C MET A 10 6.60 2.52 -14.34
N SER A 11 6.41 1.27 -14.72
CA SER A 11 5.41 0.42 -14.10
C SER A 11 6.08 -0.51 -13.09
N LEU A 12 5.60 -0.46 -11.85
CA LEU A 12 6.12 -1.31 -10.78
C LEU A 12 5.06 -2.38 -10.49
N PRO A 13 5.26 -3.63 -10.93
CA PRO A 13 4.25 -4.65 -10.78
C PRO A 13 4.09 -5.08 -9.32
N LEU A 14 2.87 -5.21 -8.86
CA LEU A 14 2.53 -5.66 -7.52
C LEU A 14 1.26 -6.48 -7.60
N ASP A 15 1.19 -7.52 -6.79
CA ASP A 15 -0.05 -8.25 -6.63
C ASP A 15 -1.14 -7.30 -6.14
N ASP A 16 -2.39 -7.50 -6.62
CA ASP A 16 -3.48 -6.60 -6.27
C ASP A 16 -3.67 -6.43 -4.77
N ARG A 17 -3.46 -7.51 -4.00
CA ARG A 17 -3.60 -7.44 -2.55
C ARG A 17 -2.51 -6.56 -1.92
N VAL A 18 -1.28 -6.71 -2.38
CA VAL A 18 -0.17 -5.85 -1.95
C VAL A 18 -0.45 -4.41 -2.34
N LEU A 19 -0.90 -4.23 -3.57
CA LEU A 19 -1.16 -2.90 -4.11
C LEU A 19 -2.23 -2.16 -3.31
N ALA A 20 -3.28 -2.86 -2.89
CA ALA A 20 -4.35 -2.24 -2.11
C ALA A 20 -3.83 -1.72 -0.77
N HIS A 21 -2.95 -2.48 -0.12
CA HIS A 21 -2.37 -2.07 1.16
C HIS A 21 -1.36 -0.94 0.97
N VAL A 22 -0.52 -1.05 -0.04
CA VAL A 22 0.45 -0.01 -0.35
C VAL A 22 -0.26 1.31 -0.68
N GLN A 23 -1.35 1.25 -1.41
CA GLN A 23 -2.10 2.45 -1.76
C GLN A 23 -2.55 3.21 -0.51
N VAL A 24 -3.08 2.50 0.48
CA VAL A 24 -3.54 3.14 1.72
C VAL A 24 -2.41 3.90 2.39
N VAL A 25 -1.25 3.25 2.51
CA VAL A 25 -0.10 3.85 3.17
C VAL A 25 0.45 5.03 2.38
N VAL A 26 0.60 4.88 1.08
CA VAL A 26 1.12 5.93 0.21
C VAL A 26 0.21 7.16 0.23
N VAL A 27 -1.09 6.94 0.05
CA VAL A 27 -2.05 8.05 0.05
C VAL A 27 -2.03 8.76 1.40
N SER A 28 -1.97 8.01 2.50
CA SER A 28 -1.90 8.60 3.82
C SER A 28 -0.67 9.50 3.98
N LYS A 29 0.48 9.04 3.51
CA LYS A 29 1.71 9.83 3.57
C LYS A 29 1.60 11.11 2.74
N LEU A 30 1.11 10.97 1.51
CA LEU A 30 1.03 12.12 0.60
C LEU A 30 0.00 13.15 1.05
N ARG A 31 -1.05 12.72 1.73
CA ARG A 31 -2.03 13.66 2.30
C ARG A 31 -1.42 14.52 3.38
N ARG A 32 -0.39 14.04 4.04
CA ARG A 32 0.36 14.81 5.03
C ARG A 32 1.55 15.52 4.41
N ARG A 33 1.64 15.53 3.10
CA ARG A 33 2.71 16.17 2.33
C ARG A 33 4.09 15.64 2.68
N GLU A 34 4.17 14.37 3.04
CA GLU A 34 5.44 13.72 3.35
C GLU A 34 6.01 13.08 2.10
N SER A 35 7.32 13.09 1.99
CA SER A 35 8.04 12.41 0.92
C SER A 35 8.76 11.21 1.50
N PHE A 36 8.90 10.15 0.72
CA PHE A 36 9.53 8.93 1.19
C PHE A 36 9.96 8.08 -0.01
N ALA A 37 10.82 7.12 0.24
CA ALA A 37 11.22 6.16 -0.78
C ALA A 37 10.31 4.95 -0.70
N ILE A 38 10.09 4.29 -1.84
CA ILE A 38 9.43 3.00 -1.88
C ILE A 38 10.35 2.01 -2.58
N THR A 39 10.48 0.82 -2.02
CA THR A 39 11.30 -0.24 -2.61
C THR A 39 10.38 -1.36 -3.07
N VAL A 40 10.40 -1.66 -4.35
CA VAL A 40 9.58 -2.70 -4.95
C VAL A 40 10.48 -3.74 -5.62
N PRO A 41 10.30 -5.02 -5.31
CA PRO A 41 11.06 -6.06 -6.03
C PRO A 41 10.51 -6.21 -7.44
N VAL A 42 11.41 -6.20 -8.42
CA VAL A 42 11.04 -6.34 -9.84
C VAL A 42 12.03 -7.27 -10.49
N ASP A 43 11.56 -8.43 -10.95
CA ASP A 43 12.37 -9.40 -11.71
C ASP A 43 13.74 -9.70 -11.08
N GLY A 44 13.74 -10.01 -9.79
CA GLY A 44 14.96 -10.35 -9.09
C GLY A 44 15.83 -9.17 -8.68
N SER A 45 15.41 -7.96 -9.02
CA SER A 45 16.08 -6.73 -8.62
C SER A 45 15.15 -5.91 -7.73
N GLU A 46 15.69 -4.89 -7.14
CA GLU A 46 14.89 -3.94 -6.36
C GLU A 46 14.88 -2.59 -7.07
N VAL A 47 13.72 -1.99 -7.18
CA VAL A 47 13.58 -0.64 -7.71
C VAL A 47 13.22 0.26 -6.54
N VAL A 48 14.05 1.26 -6.28
CA VAL A 48 13.81 2.24 -5.23
C VAL A 48 13.41 3.53 -5.90
N SER A 49 12.22 4.02 -5.58
CA SER A 49 11.66 5.22 -6.17
C SER A 49 11.35 6.25 -5.09
N TRP A 50 11.66 7.50 -5.36
CA TRP A 50 11.34 8.59 -4.45
C TRP A 50 9.95 9.14 -4.75
N ILE A 51 9.08 9.17 -3.76
CA ILE A 51 7.70 9.63 -3.91
C ILE A 51 7.49 10.88 -3.08
N GLY A 52 6.92 11.89 -3.68
CA GLY A 52 6.58 13.13 -3.00
C GLY A 52 5.20 13.62 -3.44
N PRO A 53 4.71 14.70 -2.80
CA PRO A 53 3.38 15.21 -3.11
C PRO A 53 3.18 15.63 -4.57
N ALA A 54 4.24 15.95 -5.27
CA ALA A 54 4.17 16.35 -6.67
C ALA A 54 4.42 15.20 -7.64
N THR A 55 4.69 14.01 -7.14
CA THR A 55 4.96 12.85 -8.00
C THR A 55 3.65 12.28 -8.53
N PRO A 56 3.43 12.23 -9.85
CA PRO A 56 2.23 11.59 -10.38
C PRO A 56 2.31 10.08 -10.17
N LEU A 57 1.27 9.52 -9.55
CA LEU A 57 1.18 8.09 -9.29
C LEU A 57 -0.18 7.58 -9.74
N GLU A 58 -0.18 6.39 -10.32
CA GLU A 58 -1.42 5.69 -10.61
C GLU A 58 -1.34 4.29 -10.02
N PHE A 59 -2.44 3.85 -9.44
CA PHE A 59 -2.56 2.50 -8.90
C PHE A 59 -3.53 1.75 -9.80
N VAL A 60 -3.00 0.85 -10.60
CA VAL A 60 -3.79 0.13 -11.58
C VAL A 60 -3.98 -1.31 -11.12
N TYR A 61 -5.23 -1.69 -10.91
CA TYR A 61 -5.57 -3.04 -10.45
C TYR A 61 -5.94 -3.92 -11.63
N SER A 62 -5.60 -5.20 -11.53
CA SER A 62 -5.91 -6.14 -12.59
C SER A 62 -7.36 -6.61 -12.55
N GLY A 63 -7.98 -6.57 -11.35
CA GLY A 63 -9.37 -6.93 -11.17
C GLY A 63 -10.19 -5.75 -10.69
N ASN A 64 -11.52 -5.93 -10.67
CA ASN A 64 -12.40 -4.88 -10.18
C ASN A 64 -12.89 -5.13 -8.75
N ARG A 65 -12.40 -6.18 -8.12
CA ARG A 65 -12.77 -6.53 -6.76
C ARG A 65 -11.66 -6.08 -5.81
N ARG A 66 -12.00 -5.23 -4.84
CA ARG A 66 -11.01 -4.74 -3.88
C ARG A 66 -10.72 -5.81 -2.83
N PRO A 67 -9.45 -6.13 -2.57
CA PRO A 67 -9.11 -7.06 -1.48
C PRO A 67 -9.50 -6.50 -0.13
N LEU A 68 -9.79 -7.39 0.82
CA LEU A 68 -9.96 -7.00 2.20
C LEU A 68 -8.63 -6.52 2.77
N LEU A 69 -8.69 -5.48 3.58
CA LEU A 69 -7.47 -4.92 4.17
C LEU A 69 -7.12 -5.63 5.47
N ASN A 70 -5.83 -5.90 5.64
CA ASN A 70 -5.28 -6.49 6.85
C ASN A 70 -4.68 -5.35 7.66
N ARG A 71 -5.33 -5.01 8.77
CA ARG A 71 -4.92 -3.89 9.61
C ARG A 71 -3.50 -4.05 10.14
N ALA A 72 -3.12 -5.25 10.53
CA ALA A 72 -1.78 -5.50 11.03
C ALA A 72 -0.73 -5.22 9.95
N TRP A 73 -1.03 -5.59 8.73
CA TRP A 73 -0.13 -5.32 7.61
C TRP A 73 -0.02 -3.83 7.33
N LEU A 74 -1.16 -3.13 7.37
CA LEU A 74 -1.15 -1.68 7.17
C LEU A 74 -0.28 -0.98 8.22
N GLU A 75 -0.34 -1.43 9.47
CA GLU A 75 0.48 -0.85 10.52
C GLU A 75 1.96 -1.10 10.27
N GLN A 76 2.32 -2.31 9.88
CA GLN A 76 3.71 -2.63 9.58
C GLN A 76 4.24 -1.85 8.39
N LEU A 77 3.45 -1.73 7.34
CA LEU A 77 3.86 -0.97 6.16
C LEU A 77 3.99 0.51 6.48
N ALA A 78 3.08 1.04 7.29
CA ALA A 78 3.16 2.45 7.70
C ALA A 78 4.41 2.72 8.53
N GLU A 79 4.77 1.81 9.44
CA GLU A 79 6.01 1.93 10.20
C GLU A 79 7.23 1.91 9.28
N SER A 80 7.23 1.01 8.33
CA SER A 80 8.31 0.94 7.35
C SER A 80 8.44 2.25 6.59
N ALA A 81 7.32 2.79 6.13
CA ALA A 81 7.31 4.03 5.36
C ALA A 81 7.85 5.22 6.16
N SER A 82 7.74 5.17 7.47
CA SER A 82 8.22 6.24 8.35
C SER A 82 9.66 6.02 8.78
N SER A 83 10.28 4.92 8.41
CA SER A 83 11.66 4.63 8.76
C SER A 83 12.62 5.25 7.74
N ASN A 84 13.90 5.26 8.08
CA ASN A 84 14.93 5.79 7.19
C ASN A 84 15.06 4.98 5.90
N ARG A 85 14.62 3.74 5.90
CA ARG A 85 14.68 2.89 4.72
C ARG A 85 13.53 3.15 3.75
N GLY A 86 12.50 3.85 4.20
CA GLY A 86 11.30 4.06 3.40
C GLY A 86 10.37 2.87 3.41
N LEU A 87 9.38 2.92 2.54
CA LEU A 87 8.37 1.85 2.46
C LEU A 87 8.96 0.64 1.74
N VAL A 88 9.11 -0.45 2.48
CA VAL A 88 9.57 -1.73 1.95
C VAL A 88 8.38 -2.68 1.98
N ILE A 89 8.20 -3.46 0.92
CA ILE A 89 7.11 -4.42 0.86
C ILE A 89 7.43 -5.59 1.78
N LEU A 90 6.76 -5.63 2.92
CA LEU A 90 6.95 -6.67 3.92
C LEU A 90 5.96 -7.81 3.68
N PRO A 91 6.31 -9.04 4.09
CA PRO A 91 5.35 -10.14 3.99
C PRO A 91 4.11 -9.86 4.81
N GLU A 92 2.98 -10.34 4.33
CA GLU A 92 1.72 -10.12 5.03
C GLU A 92 1.69 -10.94 6.34
N PRO A 93 1.44 -10.28 7.50
CA PRO A 93 1.25 -11.00 8.75
C PRO A 93 -0.14 -11.62 8.81
N PRO A 94 -0.38 -12.54 9.77
CA PRO A 94 -1.73 -13.05 9.95
C PRO A 94 -2.72 -11.93 10.23
N MET A 95 -3.93 -12.07 9.68
CA MET A 95 -4.97 -11.09 9.93
C MET A 95 -5.39 -11.16 11.39
N PRO A 96 -5.43 -10.02 12.11
CA PRO A 96 -5.82 -10.04 13.51
C PRO A 96 -7.28 -10.43 13.66
N PRO A 97 -7.63 -11.16 14.74
CA PRO A 97 -9.03 -11.50 14.98
C PRO A 97 -9.82 -10.25 15.33
N GLU A 98 -11.10 -10.25 14.95
CA GLU A 98 -11.97 -9.17 15.37
C GLU A 98 -12.29 -9.29 16.86
N PRO A 99 -12.28 -8.17 17.60
CA PRO A 99 -12.68 -8.19 18.98
C PRO A 99 -14.13 -8.64 19.12
N PRO A 100 -14.46 -9.49 20.11
CA PRO A 100 -15.85 -9.92 20.31
C PRO A 100 -16.77 -8.72 20.53
N GLY A 101 -17.94 -8.76 19.93
CA GLY A 101 -18.94 -7.71 20.10
C GLY A 101 -18.68 -6.43 19.35
N LEU A 102 -17.61 -6.37 18.59
CA LEU A 102 -17.24 -5.19 17.81
C LEU A 102 -17.36 -5.43 16.31
N ALA A 103 -18.29 -6.29 15.91
CA ALA A 103 -18.53 -6.47 14.49
C ALA A 103 -18.94 -5.13 13.89
N PRO A 104 -18.23 -4.59 12.92
CA PRO A 104 -18.57 -3.30 12.36
C PRO A 104 -19.91 -3.40 11.62
N PRO A 105 -20.69 -2.32 11.60
CA PRO A 105 -21.89 -2.31 10.80
C PRO A 105 -21.56 -2.52 9.34
N VAL A 106 -22.53 -3.06 8.62
CA VAL A 106 -22.37 -3.23 7.19
C VAL A 106 -22.10 -1.85 6.58
N GLY A 107 -21.06 -1.75 5.83
CA GLY A 107 -20.67 -0.49 5.25
C GLY A 107 -19.51 0.18 5.95
N ALA A 108 -19.32 -0.06 7.24
CA ALA A 108 -18.19 0.52 7.95
C ALA A 108 -16.86 -0.03 7.43
N VAL A 109 -16.88 -1.25 6.99
CA VAL A 109 -15.67 -1.90 6.46
C VAL A 109 -15.21 -1.26 5.17
N ALA A 110 -16.14 -0.82 4.36
CA ALA A 110 -15.80 -0.24 3.05
C ALA A 110 -15.08 1.09 3.19
N VAL A 111 -15.20 1.71 4.31
CA VAL A 111 -14.65 3.04 4.52
C VAL A 111 -13.14 3.05 4.53
N SER A 112 -12.56 1.93 4.87
CA SER A 112 -11.11 1.85 4.94
C SER A 112 -10.43 2.08 3.60
N ALA A 113 -11.18 2.03 2.55
CA ALA A 113 -10.63 2.27 1.23
C ALA A 113 -10.30 3.74 1.00
#